data_36edf13f63fd1ed491a3ef56bf3f9ba0
#
_entry.id   36edf13f63fd1ed491a3ef56bf3f9ba0
#
_cell.length_a   1.000
_cell.length_b   1.000
_cell.length_c   1.000
_cell.angle_alpha   90.00
_cell.angle_beta   90.00
_cell.angle_gamma   90.00
#
_symmetry.space_group_name_H-M   'P 1'
#
loop_
_entity.id
_entity.type
_entity.pdbx_description
1 polymer ?
#
loop_
_entity_poly.entity_id
_entity_poly.type
_entity_poly.pdbx_seq_one_letter_code
_entity_poly.pdbx_strand_id
1 'polypeptide(L)'
;MTEKTILQQVIPYCKTLKVLYVEDHKESQLASTPLFEDIFGKVVTADNGKEGLSAYIDEESNTSCYFDLVITDIQMPQINGIHMIESIYRINPEQKTIILSAYQNEEYLVPLINLNVNGFIRKPLMLDEIFSQLHKIFKKELCGKEYLFAESYRYDAENKRLFNADQEVMLTQNETKLLDLLLNNPQQYFSIEQIFDHLFFDNPLKDFSSHSIHGILKRFKSKMPENFLINNKTLGYKINESLYENQ
;
A
#
# COMPACT_ATOMS: atom_id res chain seq x y z
N MET A 1 5.83 15.11 1.35
CA MET A 1 4.38 15.22 1.03
C MET A 1 3.74 16.18 1.99
N THR A 2 2.85 17.04 1.53
CA THR A 2 2.10 17.94 2.44
C THR A 2 1.00 17.14 3.16
N GLU A 3 0.67 17.51 4.40
CA GLU A 3 -0.38 16.90 5.22
C GLU A 3 -1.73 16.79 4.47
N LYS A 4 -2.06 17.79 3.67
CA LYS A 4 -3.25 17.79 2.80
C LYS A 4 -3.25 16.68 1.75
N THR A 5 -2.08 16.31 1.22
CA THR A 5 -1.93 15.24 0.22
C THR A 5 -2.13 13.86 0.87
N ILE A 6 -1.62 13.68 2.10
CA ILE A 6 -1.79 12.45 2.88
C ILE A 6 -3.27 12.19 3.14
N LEU A 7 -4.00 13.19 3.64
CA LEU A 7 -5.43 13.06 3.93
C LEU A 7 -6.28 12.72 2.69
N GLN A 8 -5.96 13.31 1.53
CA GLN A 8 -6.68 13.05 0.28
C GLN A 8 -6.55 11.61 -0.22
N GLN A 9 -5.46 10.93 0.10
CA GLN A 9 -5.23 9.53 -0.27
C GLN A 9 -5.76 8.56 0.79
N VAL A 10 -5.51 8.85 2.06
CA VAL A 10 -5.83 7.95 3.18
C VAL A 10 -7.34 7.83 3.40
N ILE A 11 -8.09 8.94 3.36
CA ILE A 11 -9.52 8.93 3.70
C ILE A 11 -10.34 8.03 2.77
N PRO A 12 -10.26 8.13 1.42
CA PRO A 12 -11.02 7.26 0.52
C PRO A 12 -10.65 5.77 0.71
N TYR A 13 -9.37 5.49 0.92
CA TYR A 13 -8.90 4.13 1.12
C TYR A 13 -9.43 3.54 2.44
N CYS A 14 -9.38 4.30 3.53
CA CYS A 14 -9.91 3.85 4.83
C CYS A 14 -11.39 3.47 4.77
N LYS A 15 -12.19 4.12 3.91
CA LYS A 15 -13.61 3.76 3.69
C LYS A 15 -13.81 2.39 3.04
N THR A 16 -12.79 1.76 2.51
CA THR A 16 -12.85 0.39 2.00
C THR A 16 -12.48 -0.65 3.06
N LEU A 17 -11.87 -0.23 4.17
CA LEU A 17 -11.33 -1.12 5.19
C LEU A 17 -12.41 -1.61 6.17
N LYS A 18 -12.27 -2.88 6.57
CA LYS A 18 -13.00 -3.53 7.64
C LYS A 18 -12.10 -3.70 8.86
N VAL A 19 -12.51 -3.13 9.97
CA VAL A 19 -11.71 -2.99 11.18
C VAL A 19 -12.34 -3.73 12.35
N LEU A 20 -11.53 -4.47 13.11
CA LEU A 20 -11.87 -4.98 14.43
C LEU A 20 -11.32 -4.01 15.48
N TYR A 21 -12.20 -3.46 16.31
CA TYR A 21 -11.83 -2.59 17.42
C TYR A 21 -12.14 -3.25 18.75
N VAL A 22 -11.11 -3.44 19.58
CA VAL A 22 -11.21 -4.14 20.87
C VAL A 22 -10.84 -3.21 22.01
N GLU A 23 -11.79 -3.00 22.92
CA GLU A 23 -11.67 -2.10 24.08
C GLU A 23 -12.61 -2.57 25.19
N ASP A 24 -12.08 -2.79 26.39
CA ASP A 24 -12.89 -3.29 27.52
C ASP A 24 -13.59 -2.17 28.29
N HIS A 25 -13.07 -0.95 28.24
CA HIS A 25 -13.68 0.20 28.91
C HIS A 25 -14.84 0.75 28.07
N LYS A 26 -16.07 0.45 28.46
CA LYS A 26 -17.30 0.78 27.71
C LYS A 26 -17.42 2.27 27.34
N GLU A 27 -17.07 3.17 28.22
CA GLU A 27 -17.14 4.60 27.93
C GLU A 27 -16.15 5.00 26.85
N SER A 28 -14.92 4.45 26.89
CA SER A 28 -13.89 4.66 25.85
C SER A 28 -14.33 4.05 24.53
N GLN A 29 -14.88 2.84 24.54
CA GLN A 29 -15.38 2.17 23.35
C GLN A 29 -16.51 2.98 22.70
N LEU A 30 -17.52 3.40 23.48
CA LEU A 30 -18.64 4.21 22.99
C LEU A 30 -18.21 5.58 22.46
N ALA A 31 -17.19 6.19 23.07
CA ALA A 31 -16.67 7.48 22.61
C ALA A 31 -15.84 7.36 21.31
N SER A 32 -15.11 6.26 21.14
CA SER A 32 -14.20 6.07 19.99
C SER A 32 -14.86 5.39 18.79
N THR A 33 -15.89 4.57 19.01
CA THR A 33 -16.56 3.83 17.91
C THR A 33 -17.11 4.75 16.83
N PRO A 34 -17.85 5.85 17.13
CA PRO A 34 -18.34 6.77 16.09
C PRO A 34 -17.19 7.38 15.27
N LEU A 35 -16.07 7.72 15.91
CA LEU A 35 -14.89 8.22 15.21
C LEU A 35 -14.34 7.20 14.22
N PHE A 36 -14.24 5.95 14.61
CA PHE A 36 -13.77 4.89 13.72
C PHE A 36 -14.78 4.57 12.61
N GLU A 37 -16.08 4.61 12.87
CA GLU A 37 -17.12 4.48 11.84
C GLU A 37 -17.09 5.63 10.82
N ASP A 38 -16.70 6.84 11.27
CA ASP A 38 -16.47 7.97 10.38
C ASP A 38 -15.20 7.83 9.53
N ILE A 39 -14.21 7.04 9.95
CA ILE A 39 -12.96 6.81 9.22
C ILE A 39 -13.06 5.58 8.32
N PHE A 40 -13.55 4.46 8.84
CA PHE A 40 -13.52 3.16 8.16
C PHE A 40 -14.86 2.76 7.51
N GLY A 41 -14.81 1.79 6.60
CA GLY A 41 -16.00 1.31 5.90
C GLY A 41 -16.88 0.41 6.76
N LYS A 42 -16.25 -0.43 7.60
CA LYS A 42 -16.93 -1.29 8.56
C LYS A 42 -16.12 -1.40 9.85
N VAL A 43 -16.76 -1.22 10.98
CA VAL A 43 -16.15 -1.42 12.31
C VAL A 43 -16.93 -2.51 13.04
N VAL A 44 -16.21 -3.49 13.56
CA VAL A 44 -16.73 -4.52 14.48
C VAL A 44 -16.06 -4.29 15.82
N THR A 45 -16.84 -4.24 16.90
CA THR A 45 -16.34 -4.00 18.25
C THR A 45 -16.35 -5.27 19.08
N ALA A 46 -15.40 -5.41 20.01
CA ALA A 46 -15.38 -6.46 21.02
C ALA A 46 -14.95 -5.88 22.37
N ASP A 47 -15.43 -6.50 23.45
CA ASP A 47 -15.29 -5.95 24.81
C ASP A 47 -14.07 -6.49 25.57
N ASN A 48 -13.32 -7.43 25.01
CA ASN A 48 -12.09 -7.99 25.57
C ASN A 48 -11.35 -8.83 24.51
N GLY A 49 -10.10 -9.20 24.82
CA GLY A 49 -9.28 -9.96 23.87
C GLY A 49 -9.83 -11.34 23.49
N LYS A 50 -10.62 -11.99 24.35
CA LYS A 50 -11.26 -13.28 24.04
C LYS A 50 -12.35 -13.11 23.00
N GLU A 51 -13.22 -12.13 23.18
CA GLU A 51 -14.28 -11.80 22.21
C GLU A 51 -13.68 -11.30 20.91
N GLY A 52 -12.62 -10.46 20.98
CA GLY A 52 -11.88 -10.00 19.81
C GLY A 52 -11.30 -11.15 18.97
N LEU A 53 -10.68 -12.13 19.63
CA LEU A 53 -10.16 -13.32 18.94
C LEU A 53 -11.27 -14.17 18.35
N SER A 54 -12.40 -14.35 19.06
CA SER A 54 -13.56 -15.05 18.52
C SER A 54 -14.12 -14.35 17.29
N ALA A 55 -14.34 -13.03 17.36
CA ALA A 55 -14.83 -12.23 16.24
C ALA A 55 -13.87 -12.30 15.01
N TYR A 56 -12.56 -12.36 15.26
CA TYR A 56 -11.55 -12.49 14.22
C TYR A 56 -11.67 -13.82 13.46
N ILE A 57 -11.83 -14.92 14.19
CA ILE A 57 -11.98 -16.28 13.63
C ILE A 57 -13.33 -16.44 12.94
N ASP A 58 -14.40 -15.93 13.55
CA ASP A 58 -15.75 -16.01 13.01
C ASP A 58 -15.88 -15.24 11.70
N GLU A 59 -15.19 -14.09 11.57
CA GLU A 59 -15.19 -13.30 10.35
C GLU A 59 -14.56 -14.05 9.18
N GLU A 60 -13.40 -14.68 9.38
CA GLU A 60 -12.75 -15.51 8.37
C GLU A 60 -13.63 -16.69 7.96
N SER A 61 -14.20 -17.37 8.93
CA SER A 61 -15.09 -18.53 8.70
C SER A 61 -16.34 -18.18 7.90
N ASN A 62 -16.88 -16.97 8.08
CA ASN A 62 -18.11 -16.52 7.42
C ASN A 62 -17.88 -15.89 6.05
N THR A 63 -16.73 -15.23 5.86
CA THR A 63 -16.47 -14.39 4.67
C THR A 63 -15.27 -14.86 3.85
N SER A 64 -14.50 -15.83 4.36
CA SER A 64 -13.19 -16.24 3.82
C SER A 64 -12.17 -15.10 3.72
N CYS A 65 -12.36 -14.06 4.53
CA CYS A 65 -11.49 -12.89 4.60
C CYS A 65 -11.27 -12.49 6.05
N TYR A 66 -10.07 -12.08 6.38
CA TYR A 66 -9.76 -11.47 7.68
C TYR A 66 -10.15 -9.99 7.72
N PHE A 67 -10.04 -9.38 8.90
CA PHE A 67 -10.09 -7.92 9.01
C PHE A 67 -8.85 -7.29 8.34
N ASP A 68 -9.04 -6.13 7.70
CA ASP A 68 -7.93 -5.38 7.11
C ASP A 68 -7.02 -4.78 8.17
N LEU A 69 -7.60 -4.44 9.33
CA LEU A 69 -6.90 -3.84 10.46
C LEU A 69 -7.53 -4.29 11.78
N VAL A 70 -6.69 -4.58 12.77
CA VAL A 70 -7.09 -4.78 14.17
C VAL A 70 -6.57 -3.63 15.01
N ILE A 71 -7.46 -2.96 15.73
CA ILE A 71 -7.15 -1.88 16.68
C ILE A 71 -7.52 -2.38 18.07
N THR A 72 -6.59 -2.38 19.02
CA THR A 72 -6.85 -2.92 20.36
C THR A 72 -6.18 -2.11 21.46
N ASP A 73 -6.83 -2.02 22.62
CA ASP A 73 -6.15 -1.64 23.86
C ASP A 73 -5.20 -2.77 24.31
N ILE A 74 -4.21 -2.41 25.10
CA ILE A 74 -3.27 -3.36 25.73
C ILE A 74 -3.91 -4.02 26.93
N GLN A 75 -4.44 -3.21 27.83
CA GLN A 75 -4.89 -3.65 29.17
C GLN A 75 -6.36 -4.02 29.15
N MET A 76 -6.63 -5.27 28.99
CA MET A 76 -7.99 -5.83 29.01
C MET A 76 -8.07 -7.06 29.90
N PRO A 77 -9.23 -7.35 30.54
CA PRO A 77 -9.45 -8.54 31.35
C PRO A 77 -9.46 -9.82 30.46
N GLN A 78 -9.24 -10.97 31.11
CA GLN A 78 -9.21 -12.31 30.49
C GLN A 78 -8.00 -12.50 29.56
N ILE A 79 -8.03 -11.94 28.36
CA ILE A 79 -6.93 -11.93 27.39
C ILE A 79 -6.61 -10.48 27.09
N ASN A 80 -5.38 -10.08 27.41
CA ASN A 80 -4.91 -8.73 27.08
C ASN A 80 -4.63 -8.58 25.59
N GLY A 81 -4.50 -7.33 25.10
CA GLY A 81 -4.30 -7.04 23.69
C GLY A 81 -3.05 -7.68 23.08
N ILE A 82 -1.97 -7.83 23.87
CA ILE A 82 -0.72 -8.46 23.41
C ILE A 82 -0.94 -9.94 23.12
N HIS A 83 -1.51 -10.70 24.06
CA HIS A 83 -1.78 -12.12 23.86
C HIS A 83 -2.82 -12.38 22.77
N MET A 84 -3.78 -11.46 22.59
CA MET A 84 -4.72 -11.54 21.47
C MET A 84 -4.00 -11.40 20.15
N ILE A 85 -3.13 -10.39 19.99
CA ILE A 85 -2.35 -10.17 18.76
C ILE A 85 -1.40 -11.34 18.49
N GLU A 86 -0.74 -11.88 19.52
CA GLU A 86 0.09 -13.09 19.36
C GLU A 86 -0.71 -14.25 18.76
N SER A 87 -1.95 -14.43 19.23
CA SER A 87 -2.85 -15.50 18.74
C SER A 87 -3.29 -15.21 17.30
N ILE A 88 -3.60 -13.96 16.98
CA ILE A 88 -3.92 -13.53 15.61
C ILE A 88 -2.74 -13.76 14.67
N TYR A 89 -1.51 -13.39 15.06
CA TYR A 89 -0.31 -13.58 14.23
C TYR A 89 0.07 -15.06 14.00
N ARG A 90 -0.34 -15.97 14.88
CA ARG A 90 -0.21 -17.42 14.63
C ARG A 90 -1.16 -17.89 13.52
N ILE A 91 -2.30 -17.22 13.36
CA ILE A 91 -3.30 -17.51 12.32
C ILE A 91 -2.94 -16.80 11.02
N ASN A 92 -2.65 -15.50 11.10
CA ASN A 92 -2.32 -14.63 9.98
C ASN A 92 -1.13 -13.73 10.34
N PRO A 93 0.11 -14.12 9.99
CA PRO A 93 1.31 -13.35 10.30
C PRO A 93 1.37 -11.95 9.65
N GLU A 94 0.62 -11.73 8.56
CA GLU A 94 0.57 -10.47 7.81
C GLU A 94 -0.53 -9.52 8.30
N GLN A 95 -1.27 -9.89 9.36
CA GLN A 95 -2.35 -9.05 9.89
C GLN A 95 -1.82 -7.69 10.33
N LYS A 96 -2.44 -6.63 9.84
CA LYS A 96 -2.13 -5.26 10.26
C LYS A 96 -2.78 -4.95 11.59
N THR A 97 -1.97 -4.37 12.50
CA THR A 97 -2.40 -4.12 13.88
C THR A 97 -1.98 -2.73 14.35
N ILE A 98 -2.86 -2.08 15.10
CA ILE A 98 -2.59 -0.84 15.85
C ILE A 98 -2.92 -1.09 17.32
N ILE A 99 -1.98 -0.71 18.18
CA ILE A 99 -2.18 -0.69 19.62
C ILE A 99 -2.61 0.69 20.07
N LEU A 100 -3.66 0.73 20.91
CA LEU A 100 -4.03 1.93 21.66
C LEU A 100 -3.48 1.83 23.07
N SER A 101 -2.90 2.90 23.59
CA SER A 101 -2.35 2.91 24.97
C SER A 101 -2.58 4.23 25.67
N ALA A 102 -3.03 4.15 26.92
CA ALA A 102 -3.13 5.30 27.82
C ALA A 102 -1.80 5.67 28.49
N TYR A 103 -0.81 4.75 28.50
CA TYR A 103 0.41 4.88 29.32
C TYR A 103 1.70 4.66 28.54
N GLN A 104 2.75 5.37 29.02
CA GLN A 104 4.14 5.22 28.54
C GLN A 104 4.88 4.08 29.30
N ASN A 105 4.19 3.02 29.70
CA ASN A 105 4.86 1.95 30.46
C ASN A 105 5.80 1.16 29.55
N GLU A 106 7.10 1.31 29.78
CA GLU A 106 8.19 0.62 29.09
C GLU A 106 8.04 -0.90 29.15
N GLU A 107 7.38 -1.45 30.17
CA GLU A 107 7.14 -2.89 30.32
C GLU A 107 6.36 -3.52 29.14
N TYR A 108 5.48 -2.75 28.46
CA TYR A 108 4.71 -3.25 27.31
C TYR A 108 5.39 -2.97 25.97
N LEU A 109 6.34 -2.01 25.92
CA LEU A 109 7.00 -1.64 24.67
C LEU A 109 7.88 -2.78 24.13
N VAL A 110 8.61 -3.49 25.00
CA VAL A 110 9.50 -4.57 24.59
C VAL A 110 8.74 -5.76 23.97
N PRO A 111 7.67 -6.30 24.58
CA PRO A 111 6.84 -7.31 23.95
C PRO A 111 6.24 -6.86 22.60
N LEU A 112 5.77 -5.60 22.50
CA LEU A 112 5.16 -5.07 21.28
C LEU A 112 6.17 -4.88 20.14
N ILE A 113 7.40 -4.46 20.44
CA ILE A 113 8.49 -4.39 19.46
C ILE A 113 8.81 -5.79 18.93
N ASN A 114 8.88 -6.79 19.81
CA ASN A 114 9.17 -8.18 19.45
C ASN A 114 8.05 -8.80 18.60
N LEU A 115 6.79 -8.37 18.80
CA LEU A 115 5.63 -8.78 17.99
C LEU A 115 5.56 -8.10 16.64
N ASN A 116 6.41 -7.09 16.40
CA ASN A 116 6.43 -6.32 15.15
C ASN A 116 5.05 -5.72 14.78
N VAL A 117 4.34 -5.15 15.78
CA VAL A 117 3.07 -4.45 15.55
C VAL A 117 3.27 -3.28 14.58
N ASN A 118 2.29 -3.04 13.72
CA ASN A 118 2.44 -2.06 12.64
C ASN A 118 2.30 -0.61 13.10
N GLY A 119 1.55 -0.36 14.17
CA GLY A 119 1.31 0.98 14.67
C GLY A 119 1.00 1.06 16.15
N PHE A 120 1.22 2.25 16.69
CA PHE A 120 0.94 2.59 18.07
C PHE A 120 0.35 3.98 18.17
N ILE A 121 -0.77 4.14 18.86
CA ILE A 121 -1.47 5.41 19.05
C ILE A 121 -1.71 5.64 20.54
N ARG A 122 -1.38 6.82 21.01
CA ARG A 122 -1.63 7.20 22.41
C ARG A 122 -3.05 7.72 22.60
N LYS A 123 -3.65 7.37 23.72
CA LYS A 123 -4.89 7.99 24.18
C LYS A 123 -4.58 9.33 24.86
N PRO A 124 -5.37 10.41 24.65
CA PRO A 124 -6.60 10.47 23.87
C PRO A 124 -6.34 10.40 22.36
N LEU A 125 -7.27 9.83 21.60
CA LEU A 125 -7.13 9.65 20.16
C LEU A 125 -7.17 11.00 19.43
N MET A 126 -6.11 11.28 18.68
CA MET A 126 -5.99 12.48 17.84
C MET A 126 -6.04 12.08 16.37
N LEU A 127 -6.87 12.78 15.59
CA LEU A 127 -7.06 12.45 14.15
C LEU A 127 -5.75 12.46 13.37
N ASP A 128 -4.88 13.44 13.63
CA ASP A 128 -3.60 13.57 12.93
C ASP A 128 -2.69 12.35 13.18
N GLU A 129 -2.67 11.85 14.43
CA GLU A 129 -1.90 10.66 14.79
C GLU A 129 -2.50 9.41 14.13
N ILE A 130 -3.84 9.26 14.15
CA ILE A 130 -4.54 8.16 13.48
C ILE A 130 -4.20 8.14 11.99
N PHE A 131 -4.38 9.23 11.26
CA PHE A 131 -4.11 9.30 9.83
C PHE A 131 -2.63 9.13 9.50
N SER A 132 -1.73 9.63 10.34
CA SER A 132 -0.29 9.42 10.20
C SER A 132 0.08 7.93 10.30
N GLN A 133 -0.46 7.21 11.29
CA GLN A 133 -0.24 5.77 11.45
C GLN A 133 -0.88 4.97 10.30
N LEU A 134 -2.10 5.29 9.89
CA LEU A 134 -2.77 4.64 8.77
C LEU A 134 -1.98 4.82 7.46
N HIS A 135 -1.50 6.03 7.18
CA HIS A 135 -0.64 6.27 6.02
C HIS A 135 0.64 5.43 6.05
N LYS A 136 1.29 5.31 7.22
CA LYS A 136 2.50 4.49 7.39
C LYS A 136 2.21 3.01 7.17
N ILE A 137 1.12 2.49 7.75
CA ILE A 137 0.75 1.07 7.71
C ILE A 137 0.32 0.64 6.30
N PHE A 138 -0.45 1.48 5.64
CA PHE A 138 -1.01 1.22 4.31
C PHE A 138 -0.24 1.94 3.19
N LYS A 139 1.02 2.30 3.44
CA LYS A 139 1.84 3.06 2.47
C LYS A 139 1.92 2.36 1.12
N LYS A 140 2.05 1.03 1.10
CA LYS A 140 2.13 0.26 -0.15
C LYS A 140 0.83 0.31 -0.95
N GLU A 141 -0.30 0.27 -0.25
CA GLU A 141 -1.63 0.30 -0.84
C GLU A 141 -2.06 1.71 -1.25
N LEU A 142 -1.66 2.72 -0.46
CA LEU A 142 -1.99 4.13 -0.68
C LEU A 142 -1.12 4.79 -1.73
N CYS A 143 0.16 4.45 -1.75
CA CYS A 143 1.12 5.07 -2.67
C CYS A 143 1.09 4.44 -4.06
N GLY A 144 0.18 3.47 -4.35
CA GLY A 144 0.26 2.71 -5.58
C GLY A 144 1.66 2.10 -5.77
N LYS A 145 1.91 1.33 -6.82
CA LYS A 145 3.28 0.88 -7.09
C LYS A 145 4.16 2.08 -7.45
N GLU A 146 4.90 2.61 -6.49
CA GLU A 146 5.98 3.54 -6.77
C GLU A 146 7.23 2.79 -7.20
N TYR A 147 7.81 3.22 -8.29
CA TYR A 147 9.04 2.66 -8.81
C TYR A 147 10.13 3.73 -8.74
N LEU A 148 11.24 3.41 -8.08
CA LEU A 148 12.41 4.28 -8.00
C LEU A 148 13.48 3.78 -8.98
N PHE A 149 14.07 4.69 -9.75
CA PHE A 149 15.14 4.39 -10.70
C PHE A 149 16.29 5.37 -10.56
N ALA A 150 17.52 4.86 -10.66
CA ALA A 150 18.73 5.69 -10.78
C ALA A 150 18.73 6.91 -9.84
N GLU A 151 18.50 6.70 -8.54
CA GLU A 151 18.56 7.66 -7.43
C GLU A 151 17.60 8.87 -7.50
N SER A 152 17.20 9.31 -8.69
CA SER A 152 16.41 10.55 -8.84
C SER A 152 15.06 10.38 -9.52
N TYR A 153 14.82 9.27 -10.20
CA TYR A 153 13.58 9.05 -10.93
C TYR A 153 12.58 8.28 -10.09
N ARG A 154 11.34 8.79 -10.04
CA ARG A 154 10.22 8.19 -9.32
C ARG A 154 8.99 8.13 -10.22
N TYR A 155 8.45 6.95 -10.42
CA TYR A 155 7.22 6.75 -11.18
C TYR A 155 6.09 6.30 -10.26
N ASP A 156 5.06 7.12 -10.18
CA ASP A 156 3.78 6.81 -9.52
C ASP A 156 2.90 6.06 -10.54
N ALA A 157 2.81 4.76 -10.40
CA ALA A 157 2.08 3.92 -11.34
C ALA A 157 0.56 4.05 -11.23
N GLU A 158 0.04 4.54 -10.12
CA GLU A 158 -1.40 4.80 -9.95
C GLU A 158 -1.82 6.07 -10.70
N ASN A 159 -1.10 7.17 -10.46
CA ASN A 159 -1.38 8.45 -11.08
C ASN A 159 -0.72 8.62 -12.45
N LYS A 160 0.06 7.61 -12.90
CA LYS A 160 0.79 7.60 -14.18
C LYS A 160 1.72 8.80 -14.35
N ARG A 161 2.40 9.20 -13.27
CA ARG A 161 3.27 10.38 -13.23
C ARG A 161 4.72 9.99 -12.99
N LEU A 162 5.60 10.48 -13.85
CA LEU A 162 7.04 10.31 -13.73
C LEU A 162 7.66 11.60 -13.20
N PHE A 163 8.60 11.48 -12.28
CA PHE A 163 9.37 12.59 -11.73
C PHE A 163 10.86 12.31 -11.88
N ASN A 164 11.64 13.35 -12.13
CA ASN A 164 13.09 13.34 -11.99
C ASN A 164 13.43 14.35 -10.89
N ALA A 165 13.90 13.90 -9.75
CA ALA A 165 13.92 14.65 -8.50
C ALA A 165 12.51 15.23 -8.22
N ASP A 166 12.38 16.55 -8.09
CA ASP A 166 11.10 17.22 -7.83
C ASP A 166 10.38 17.71 -9.09
N GLN A 167 10.94 17.47 -10.28
CA GLN A 167 10.35 17.92 -11.55
C GLN A 167 9.55 16.81 -12.23
N GLU A 168 8.29 17.09 -12.56
CA GLU A 168 7.46 16.16 -13.31
C GLU A 168 7.92 16.06 -14.77
N VAL A 169 8.15 14.82 -15.21
CA VAL A 169 8.51 14.48 -16.59
C VAL A 169 7.24 14.04 -17.33
N MET A 170 6.77 14.87 -18.24
CA MET A 170 5.53 14.59 -18.99
C MET A 170 5.70 13.43 -19.94
N LEU A 171 4.95 12.34 -19.70
CA LEU A 171 4.82 11.20 -20.59
C LEU A 171 3.58 11.34 -21.47
N THR A 172 3.67 10.93 -22.72
CA THR A 172 2.48 10.73 -23.57
C THR A 172 1.79 9.42 -23.16
N GLN A 173 0.53 9.25 -23.53
CA GLN A 173 -0.24 8.02 -23.23
C GLN A 173 0.49 6.74 -23.67
N ASN A 174 1.11 6.73 -24.85
CA ASN A 174 1.86 5.56 -25.32
C ASN A 174 3.17 5.34 -24.55
N GLU A 175 3.83 6.40 -24.10
CA GLU A 175 5.04 6.29 -23.27
C GLU A 175 4.68 5.77 -21.87
N THR A 176 3.54 6.18 -21.32
CA THR A 176 3.00 5.64 -20.07
C THR A 176 2.66 4.16 -20.19
N LYS A 177 1.91 3.76 -21.24
CA LYS A 177 1.60 2.34 -21.50
C LYS A 177 2.87 1.50 -21.67
N LEU A 178 3.91 2.04 -22.33
CA LEU A 178 5.20 1.38 -22.49
C LEU A 178 5.92 1.20 -21.15
N LEU A 179 5.93 2.23 -20.30
CA LEU A 179 6.53 2.17 -18.97
C LEU A 179 5.83 1.12 -18.10
N ASP A 180 4.50 1.11 -18.08
CA ASP A 180 3.70 0.11 -17.36
C ASP A 180 3.99 -1.32 -17.84
N LEU A 181 4.07 -1.54 -19.15
CA LEU A 181 4.39 -2.85 -19.73
C LEU A 181 5.74 -3.38 -19.22
N LEU A 182 6.76 -2.53 -19.28
CA LEU A 182 8.11 -2.86 -18.85
C LEU A 182 8.23 -3.10 -17.36
N LEU A 183 7.60 -2.26 -16.53
CA LEU A 183 7.64 -2.34 -15.07
C LEU A 183 6.87 -3.55 -14.52
N ASN A 184 5.79 -3.93 -15.17
CA ASN A 184 5.05 -5.14 -14.79
C ASN A 184 5.76 -6.43 -15.17
N ASN A 185 6.76 -6.37 -16.08
CA ASN A 185 7.48 -7.52 -16.58
C ASN A 185 9.00 -7.23 -16.71
N PRO A 186 9.70 -6.91 -15.62
CA PRO A 186 11.04 -6.34 -15.66
C PRO A 186 12.09 -7.25 -16.27
N GLN A 187 11.91 -8.57 -16.18
CA GLN A 187 12.86 -9.57 -16.71
C GLN A 187 12.59 -9.97 -18.16
N GLN A 188 11.44 -9.56 -18.72
CA GLN A 188 11.01 -9.97 -20.05
C GLN A 188 11.51 -9.01 -21.14
N TYR A 189 12.01 -9.56 -22.24
CA TYR A 189 12.22 -8.82 -23.48
C TYR A 189 10.93 -8.75 -24.29
N PHE A 190 10.67 -7.59 -24.89
CA PHE A 190 9.54 -7.35 -25.77
C PHE A 190 10.01 -6.98 -27.16
N SER A 191 9.56 -7.73 -28.17
CA SER A 191 9.80 -7.37 -29.57
C SER A 191 9.05 -6.09 -29.94
N ILE A 192 9.37 -5.50 -31.10
CA ILE A 192 8.69 -4.30 -31.60
C ILE A 192 7.21 -4.59 -31.87
N GLU A 193 6.88 -5.79 -32.35
CA GLU A 193 5.52 -6.25 -32.60
C GLU A 193 4.74 -6.36 -31.29
N GLN A 194 5.30 -6.98 -30.26
CA GLN A 194 4.67 -7.11 -28.95
C GLN A 194 4.42 -5.73 -28.28
N ILE A 195 5.39 -4.81 -28.44
CA ILE A 195 5.21 -3.43 -27.98
C ILE A 195 4.08 -2.75 -28.74
N PHE A 196 4.03 -2.92 -30.07
CA PHE A 196 2.96 -2.35 -30.89
C PHE A 196 1.60 -2.88 -30.46
N ASP A 197 1.42 -4.19 -30.33
CA ASP A 197 0.18 -4.83 -29.94
C ASP A 197 -0.32 -4.31 -28.58
N HIS A 198 0.59 -4.16 -27.62
CA HIS A 198 0.27 -3.62 -26.31
C HIS A 198 -0.14 -2.14 -26.36
N LEU A 199 0.62 -1.30 -27.09
CA LEU A 199 0.36 0.15 -27.13
C LEU A 199 -0.93 0.49 -27.87
N PHE A 200 -1.32 -0.32 -28.85
CA PHE A 200 -2.47 -0.05 -29.73
C PHE A 200 -3.58 -1.10 -29.61
N PHE A 201 -3.59 -1.86 -28.51
CA PHE A 201 -4.64 -2.85 -28.24
C PHE A 201 -6.07 -2.27 -28.38
N ASP A 202 -6.26 -1.01 -27.95
CA ASP A 202 -7.55 -0.31 -28.02
C ASP A 202 -7.88 0.22 -29.44
N ASN A 203 -7.00 0.04 -30.41
CA ASN A 203 -7.18 0.49 -31.79
C ASN A 203 -6.82 -0.60 -32.81
N PRO A 204 -7.69 -1.60 -32.97
CA PRO A 204 -7.41 -2.77 -33.83
C PRO A 204 -7.34 -2.45 -35.33
N LEU A 205 -7.75 -1.23 -35.75
CA LEU A 205 -7.65 -0.77 -37.14
C LEU A 205 -6.31 -0.10 -37.46
N LYS A 206 -5.42 0.02 -36.49
CA LYS A 206 -4.12 0.65 -36.70
C LYS A 206 -3.15 -0.36 -37.32
N ASP A 207 -2.65 -0.02 -38.50
CA ASP A 207 -1.63 -0.82 -39.18
C ASP A 207 -0.31 -0.81 -38.41
N PHE A 208 0.37 -1.97 -38.37
CA PHE A 208 1.68 -2.11 -37.78
C PHE A 208 2.71 -1.23 -38.51
N SER A 209 3.46 -0.47 -37.74
CA SER A 209 4.57 0.36 -38.22
C SER A 209 5.75 0.32 -37.25
N SER A 210 6.79 -0.37 -37.63
CA SER A 210 8.04 -0.43 -36.85
C SER A 210 8.67 0.97 -36.68
N HIS A 211 8.55 1.82 -37.69
CA HIS A 211 9.05 3.20 -37.63
C HIS A 211 8.33 4.02 -36.54
N SER A 212 7.02 3.84 -36.42
CA SER A 212 6.21 4.49 -35.37
C SER A 212 6.68 4.08 -33.97
N ILE A 213 6.95 2.78 -33.75
CA ILE A 213 7.44 2.27 -32.46
C ILE A 213 8.84 2.77 -32.15
N HIS A 214 9.75 2.76 -33.11
CA HIS A 214 11.09 3.33 -32.93
C HIS A 214 11.05 4.82 -32.55
N GLY A 215 10.12 5.59 -33.13
CA GLY A 215 9.88 6.98 -32.77
C GLY A 215 9.43 7.14 -31.31
N ILE A 216 8.52 6.28 -30.85
CA ILE A 216 8.07 6.28 -29.44
C ILE A 216 9.23 5.89 -28.51
N LEU A 217 9.96 4.81 -28.81
CA LEU A 217 11.10 4.34 -28.03
C LEU A 217 12.22 5.40 -27.94
N LYS A 218 12.48 6.12 -29.02
CA LYS A 218 13.49 7.21 -29.03
C LYS A 218 13.11 8.35 -28.08
N ARG A 219 11.85 8.83 -28.15
CA ARG A 219 11.36 9.89 -27.25
C ARG A 219 11.30 9.41 -25.80
N PHE A 220 10.82 8.19 -25.59
CA PHE A 220 10.78 7.59 -24.28
C PHE A 220 12.18 7.52 -23.63
N LYS A 221 13.17 6.99 -24.36
CA LYS A 221 14.56 6.94 -23.89
C LYS A 221 15.13 8.30 -23.50
N SER A 222 14.78 9.37 -24.21
CA SER A 222 15.28 10.72 -23.86
C SER A 222 14.67 11.31 -22.58
N LYS A 223 13.62 10.69 -22.06
CA LYS A 223 12.95 11.11 -20.81
C LYS A 223 13.31 10.23 -19.61
N MET A 224 13.95 9.09 -19.85
CA MET A 224 14.32 8.12 -18.83
C MET A 224 15.80 8.25 -18.45
N PRO A 225 16.22 7.69 -17.31
CA PRO A 225 17.64 7.62 -16.96
C PRO A 225 18.48 6.97 -18.06
N GLU A 226 19.74 7.30 -18.10
CA GLU A 226 20.67 6.66 -19.02
C GLU A 226 20.70 5.15 -18.79
N ASN A 227 20.72 4.38 -19.87
CA ASN A 227 20.68 2.92 -19.85
C ASN A 227 19.41 2.30 -19.23
N PHE A 228 18.32 3.03 -19.08
CA PHE A 228 17.06 2.48 -18.56
C PHE A 228 16.52 1.31 -19.40
N LEU A 229 16.67 1.37 -20.74
CA LEU A 229 16.28 0.30 -21.66
C LEU A 229 17.47 -0.45 -22.19
N ILE A 230 17.51 -1.74 -21.95
CA ILE A 230 18.42 -2.68 -22.63
C ILE A 230 17.81 -3.06 -23.97
N ASN A 231 18.60 -2.95 -25.05
CA ASN A 231 18.21 -3.38 -26.38
C ASN A 231 19.03 -4.59 -26.80
N ASN A 232 18.36 -5.71 -27.04
CA ASN A 232 18.94 -6.90 -27.65
C ASN A 232 18.41 -7.01 -29.09
N LYS A 233 19.31 -7.13 -30.06
CA LYS A 233 18.95 -7.14 -31.49
C LYS A 233 18.00 -8.26 -31.90
N THR A 234 18.01 -9.37 -31.16
CA THR A 234 17.19 -10.55 -31.45
C THR A 234 15.93 -10.62 -30.60
N LEU A 235 16.04 -10.22 -29.32
CA LEU A 235 14.97 -10.37 -28.34
C LEU A 235 14.11 -9.11 -28.16
N GLY A 236 14.62 -7.94 -28.55
CA GLY A 236 13.92 -6.67 -28.40
C GLY A 236 14.38 -5.85 -27.19
N TYR A 237 13.44 -5.25 -26.49
CA TYR A 237 13.69 -4.28 -25.40
C TYR A 237 13.23 -4.81 -24.05
N LYS A 238 14.01 -4.56 -22.99
CA LYS A 238 13.61 -4.75 -21.60
C LYS A 238 14.12 -3.61 -20.72
N ILE A 239 13.59 -3.52 -19.51
CA ILE A 239 14.10 -2.59 -18.48
C ILE A 239 15.45 -3.08 -17.96
N ASN A 240 16.33 -2.13 -17.61
CA ASN A 240 17.57 -2.45 -16.92
C ASN A 240 17.31 -2.58 -15.43
N GLU A 241 17.26 -3.79 -14.93
CA GLU A 241 16.97 -4.09 -13.53
C GLU A 241 18.02 -3.52 -12.55
N SER A 242 19.25 -3.27 -13.00
CA SER A 242 20.30 -2.68 -12.16
C SER A 242 20.02 -1.23 -11.75
N LEU A 243 19.11 -0.55 -12.46
CA LEU A 243 18.68 0.81 -12.14
C LEU A 243 17.42 0.86 -11.29
N TYR A 244 16.89 -0.29 -10.90
CA TYR A 244 15.61 -0.45 -10.27
C TYR A 244 15.80 -0.94 -8.84
N GLU A 245 15.44 -0.10 -7.87
CA GLU A 245 15.43 -0.48 -6.46
C GLU A 245 14.08 -1.16 -6.15
N ASN A 246 14.09 -2.48 -6.00
CA ASN A 246 12.97 -3.20 -5.41
C ASN A 246 12.90 -2.85 -3.92
N GLN A 247 11.90 -2.08 -3.53
CA GLN A 247 11.50 -1.94 -2.13
C GLN A 247 10.39 -2.94 -1.79
#